data_f28c8ccb404269afdf5c34ff38d1f93e
#
_entry.id   f28c8ccb404269afdf5c34ff38d1f93e
#
_cell.length_a   1.000
_cell.length_b   1.000
_cell.length_c   1.000
_cell.angle_alpha   90.00
_cell.angle_beta   90.00
_cell.angle_gamma   90.00
#
_symmetry.space_group_name_H-M   'P 1'
#
loop_
_entity.id
_entity.type
_entity.pdbx_description
1 polymer ?
#
loop_
_entity_poly.entity_id
_entity_poly.type
_entity_poly.pdbx_seq_one_letter_code
_entity_poly.pdbx_strand_id
1 'polypeptide(L)'
;PLVMTHLAATRLRRFDAAILIGVDRDNLAPALSRAVFSNQAVRSDLGLSLPAEAAARLRDDLAGLIASCGEVTATWQTVRGDEANLLCPELSLLSVLHERAWGDDLIRRPPVAPSLPPSAGTAMPCPAAPQRVPLRLSASAYASLMACPYQFFARRLLGLSGTEEVREAREKRDYGEFVHRIL
;
A
#
# COMPACT_ATOMS: atom_id res chain seq x y z
N PRO A 1 -0.59 3.48 -21.01
CA PRO A 1 -0.26 4.12 -19.73
C PRO A 1 -0.30 3.09 -18.60
N LEU A 2 0.65 3.13 -17.67
CA LEU A 2 0.66 2.32 -16.45
C LEU A 2 -0.19 3.01 -15.38
N VAL A 3 -1.11 2.26 -14.76
CA VAL A 3 -1.95 2.75 -13.67
C VAL A 3 -1.67 1.92 -12.42
N MET A 4 -1.31 2.57 -11.31
CA MET A 4 -1.22 1.93 -9.99
C MET A 4 -2.46 2.32 -9.17
N THR A 5 -3.17 1.32 -8.67
CA THR A 5 -4.44 1.57 -7.95
C THR A 5 -4.78 0.41 -7.01
N HIS A 6 -5.75 0.60 -6.14
CA HIS A 6 -6.29 -0.44 -5.29
C HIS A 6 -7.29 -1.31 -6.06
N LEU A 7 -7.45 -2.58 -5.64
CA LEU A 7 -8.37 -3.51 -6.26
C LEU A 7 -9.80 -2.94 -6.36
N ALA A 8 -10.33 -2.35 -5.30
CA ALA A 8 -11.67 -1.75 -5.31
C ALA A 8 -11.86 -0.62 -6.35
N ALA A 9 -10.79 0.06 -6.73
CA ALA A 9 -10.82 1.13 -7.73
C ALA A 9 -10.72 0.61 -9.18
N THR A 10 -10.61 -0.70 -9.38
CA THR A 10 -10.65 -1.33 -10.71
C THR A 10 -12.07 -1.55 -11.22
N ARG A 11 -13.08 -1.40 -10.35
CA ARG A 11 -14.49 -1.53 -10.71
C ARG A 11 -14.84 -0.65 -11.92
N LEU A 12 -15.64 -1.21 -12.84
CA LEU A 12 -16.09 -0.54 -14.06
C LEU A 12 -14.95 -0.09 -15.01
N ARG A 13 -13.73 -0.60 -14.80
CA ARG A 13 -12.59 -0.34 -15.66
C ARG A 13 -12.21 -1.60 -16.42
N ARG A 14 -11.65 -1.42 -17.62
CA ARG A 14 -11.08 -2.50 -18.42
C ARG A 14 -9.58 -2.30 -18.53
N PHE A 15 -8.85 -3.40 -18.43
CA PHE A 15 -7.39 -3.40 -18.56
C PHE A 15 -7.00 -4.52 -19.53
N ASP A 16 -5.99 -4.28 -20.34
CA ASP A 16 -5.43 -5.31 -21.22
C ASP A 16 -4.69 -6.36 -20.39
N ALA A 17 -3.93 -5.91 -19.39
CA ALA A 17 -3.23 -6.74 -18.42
C ALA A 17 -3.23 -6.10 -17.03
N ALA A 18 -3.22 -6.93 -16.00
CA ALA A 18 -3.13 -6.50 -14.62
C ALA A 18 -2.13 -7.34 -13.83
N ILE A 19 -1.35 -6.69 -12.96
CA ILE A 19 -0.46 -7.35 -12.03
C ILE A 19 -0.96 -7.03 -10.61
N LEU A 20 -1.39 -8.07 -9.90
CA LEU A 20 -1.72 -8.02 -8.48
C LEU A 20 -0.47 -8.32 -7.66
N ILE A 21 -0.04 -7.39 -6.83
CA ILE A 21 1.18 -7.52 -6.04
C ILE A 21 0.81 -7.75 -4.57
N GLY A 22 1.45 -8.76 -3.94
CA GLY A 22 1.25 -9.05 -2.52
C GLY A 22 -0.12 -9.67 -2.24
N VAL A 23 -0.54 -10.64 -3.05
CA VAL A 23 -1.83 -11.32 -2.88
C VAL A 23 -1.78 -12.41 -1.80
N ASP A 24 -1.09 -12.13 -0.72
CA ASP A 24 -1.06 -13.00 0.44
C ASP A 24 -2.29 -12.79 1.35
N ARG A 25 -2.43 -13.72 2.30
CA ARG A 25 -3.56 -13.77 3.23
C ARG A 25 -3.74 -12.50 4.04
N ASP A 26 -2.66 -11.80 4.36
CA ASP A 26 -2.70 -10.63 5.23
C ASP A 26 -2.94 -9.33 4.46
N ASN A 27 -2.35 -9.22 3.26
CA ASN A 27 -2.46 -8.02 2.43
C ASN A 27 -3.77 -7.99 1.63
N LEU A 28 -4.18 -9.13 1.09
CA LEU A 28 -5.45 -9.27 0.38
C LEU A 28 -6.52 -9.83 1.33
N ALA A 29 -6.72 -9.15 2.44
CA ALA A 29 -7.74 -9.45 3.43
C ALA A 29 -8.93 -8.48 3.29
N PRO A 30 -10.14 -8.90 3.67
CA PRO A 30 -11.27 -7.98 3.74
C PRO A 30 -10.93 -6.79 4.65
N ALA A 31 -11.08 -5.57 4.14
CA ALA A 31 -10.84 -4.36 4.91
C ALA A 31 -11.85 -4.26 6.06
N LEU A 32 -11.44 -4.67 7.25
CA LEU A 32 -12.22 -4.54 8.46
C LEU A 32 -11.62 -3.43 9.32
N SER A 33 -12.43 -2.43 9.62
CA SER A 33 -12.12 -1.53 10.72
C SER A 33 -12.02 -2.34 12.01
N ARG A 34 -10.82 -2.41 12.60
CA ARG A 34 -10.62 -2.98 13.95
C ARG A 34 -11.22 -2.06 14.99
N ALA A 35 -12.54 -1.95 15.02
CA ALA A 35 -13.23 -1.24 16.09
C ALA A 35 -13.27 -2.16 17.30
N VAL A 36 -12.45 -1.88 18.28
CA VAL A 36 -12.28 -2.64 19.52
C VAL A 36 -13.58 -2.79 20.31
N PHE A 37 -14.55 -1.89 20.09
CA PHE A 37 -15.78 -1.80 20.87
C PHE A 37 -17.06 -2.24 20.13
N SER A 38 -16.98 -2.72 18.90
CA SER A 38 -18.18 -3.12 18.15
C SER A 38 -18.10 -4.59 17.75
N ASN A 39 -18.88 -5.43 18.44
CA ASN A 39 -19.12 -6.80 18.01
C ASN A 39 -20.05 -6.83 16.78
N GLN A 40 -20.26 -8.01 16.18
CA GLN A 40 -21.06 -8.14 14.96
C GLN A 40 -22.52 -7.68 15.14
N ALA A 41 -23.12 -7.91 16.30
CA ALA A 41 -24.49 -7.49 16.58
C ALA A 41 -24.61 -5.95 16.59
N VAL A 42 -23.74 -5.27 17.33
CA VAL A 42 -23.68 -3.80 17.37
C VAL A 42 -23.38 -3.22 15.97
N ARG A 43 -22.52 -3.86 15.17
CA ARG A 43 -22.27 -3.40 13.80
C ARG A 43 -23.50 -3.54 12.92
N SER A 44 -24.24 -4.65 13.06
CA SER A 44 -25.49 -4.86 12.34
C SER A 44 -26.54 -3.81 12.72
N ASP A 45 -26.72 -3.56 14.01
CA ASP A 45 -27.70 -2.59 14.53
C ASP A 45 -27.39 -1.14 14.08
N LEU A 46 -26.09 -0.83 13.92
CA LEU A 46 -25.63 0.47 13.43
C LEU A 46 -25.54 0.56 11.91
N GLY A 47 -25.92 -0.48 11.16
CA GLY A 47 -25.81 -0.52 9.70
C GLY A 47 -24.38 -0.47 9.19
N LEU A 48 -23.39 -0.89 9.99
CA LEU A 48 -21.98 -0.93 9.61
C LEU A 48 -21.66 -2.22 8.86
N SER A 49 -20.73 -2.15 7.92
CA SER A 49 -20.31 -3.32 7.15
C SER A 49 -19.85 -4.48 8.03
N LEU A 50 -20.41 -5.65 7.78
CA LEU A 50 -20.05 -6.90 8.45
C LEU A 50 -18.83 -7.56 7.77
N PRO A 51 -18.08 -8.43 8.50
CA PRO A 51 -16.96 -9.18 7.94
C PRO A 51 -17.33 -10.00 6.69
N ALA A 52 -18.49 -10.63 6.71
CA ALA A 52 -18.98 -11.43 5.59
C ALA A 52 -19.24 -10.57 4.33
N GLU A 53 -19.78 -9.36 4.51
CA GLU A 53 -19.99 -8.43 3.40
C GLU A 53 -18.68 -7.90 2.83
N ALA A 54 -17.70 -7.60 3.68
CA ALA A 54 -16.37 -7.18 3.25
C ALA A 54 -15.67 -8.29 2.46
N ALA A 55 -15.79 -9.55 2.90
CA ALA A 55 -15.27 -10.71 2.18
C ALA A 55 -16.00 -10.93 0.84
N ALA A 56 -17.32 -10.75 0.80
CA ALA A 56 -18.09 -10.83 -0.44
C ALA A 56 -17.63 -9.77 -1.45
N ARG A 57 -17.48 -8.51 -1.01
CA ARG A 57 -16.98 -7.42 -1.87
C ARG A 57 -15.58 -7.69 -2.42
N LEU A 58 -14.69 -8.23 -1.60
CA LEU A 58 -13.34 -8.60 -2.06
C LEU A 58 -13.41 -9.66 -3.17
N ARG A 59 -14.24 -10.69 -3.00
CA ARG A 59 -14.45 -11.72 -4.03
C ARG A 59 -15.04 -11.15 -5.31
N ASP A 60 -16.03 -10.27 -5.20
CA ASP A 60 -16.66 -9.63 -6.34
C ASP A 60 -15.66 -8.73 -7.09
N ASP A 61 -14.80 -8.01 -6.38
CA ASP A 61 -13.76 -7.18 -6.97
C ASP A 61 -12.70 -8.03 -7.71
N LEU A 62 -12.26 -9.13 -7.11
CA LEU A 62 -11.33 -10.07 -7.75
C LEU A 62 -11.97 -10.73 -8.99
N ALA A 63 -13.18 -11.23 -8.86
CA ALA A 63 -13.90 -11.84 -9.96
C ALA A 63 -14.13 -10.83 -11.10
N GLY A 64 -14.54 -9.61 -10.76
CA GLY A 64 -14.72 -8.53 -11.71
C GLY A 64 -13.44 -8.17 -12.47
N LEU A 65 -12.31 -8.07 -11.78
CA LEU A 65 -11.01 -7.81 -12.41
C LEU A 65 -10.61 -8.96 -13.34
N ILE A 66 -10.69 -10.21 -12.87
CA ILE A 66 -10.33 -11.39 -13.66
C ILE A 66 -11.22 -11.50 -14.91
N ALA A 67 -12.51 -11.24 -14.79
CA ALA A 67 -13.44 -11.31 -15.91
C ALA A 67 -13.29 -10.16 -16.92
N SER A 68 -12.80 -9.00 -16.49
CA SER A 68 -12.68 -7.80 -17.34
C SER A 68 -11.28 -7.55 -17.90
N CYS A 69 -10.29 -8.34 -17.50
CA CYS A 69 -8.90 -8.20 -17.89
C CYS A 69 -8.48 -9.35 -18.81
N GLY A 70 -7.70 -9.04 -19.85
CA GLY A 70 -7.20 -10.04 -20.79
C GLY A 70 -6.16 -10.99 -20.17
N GLU A 71 -5.33 -10.47 -19.30
CA GLU A 71 -4.29 -11.22 -18.58
C GLU A 71 -4.17 -10.70 -17.14
N VAL A 72 -4.20 -11.61 -16.18
CA VAL A 72 -4.00 -11.28 -14.76
C VAL A 72 -2.87 -12.11 -14.18
N THR A 73 -1.83 -11.44 -13.72
CA THR A 73 -0.71 -12.06 -12.99
C THR A 73 -0.81 -11.68 -11.52
N ALA A 74 -0.88 -12.68 -10.64
CA ALA A 74 -0.89 -12.48 -9.19
C ALA A 74 0.45 -12.92 -8.59
N THR A 75 1.03 -12.09 -7.72
CA THR A 75 2.34 -12.35 -7.11
C THR A 75 2.28 -12.21 -5.60
N TRP A 76 2.96 -13.11 -4.89
CA TRP A 76 3.15 -13.03 -3.44
C TRP A 76 4.50 -13.61 -3.03
N GLN A 77 4.95 -13.23 -1.87
CA GLN A 77 6.11 -13.86 -1.24
C GLN A 77 5.65 -15.12 -0.52
N THR A 78 6.29 -16.25 -0.75
CA THR A 78 5.98 -17.52 -0.09
C THR A 78 6.52 -17.62 1.34
N VAL A 79 7.48 -16.75 1.68
CA VAL A 79 8.10 -16.66 3.01
C VAL A 79 8.19 -15.19 3.41
N ARG A 80 7.83 -14.87 4.64
CA ARG A 80 7.94 -13.52 5.22
C ARG A 80 8.70 -13.59 6.54
N GLY A 81 9.95 -13.12 6.55
CA GLY A 81 10.87 -13.46 7.64
C GLY A 81 11.16 -14.95 7.63
N ASP A 82 10.93 -15.61 8.75
CA ASP A 82 11.13 -17.06 8.92
C ASP A 82 9.81 -17.86 8.84
N GLU A 83 8.69 -17.21 8.56
CA GLU A 83 7.37 -17.84 8.53
C GLU A 83 6.86 -18.05 7.09
N ALA A 84 6.11 -19.13 6.89
CA ALA A 84 5.41 -19.38 5.63
C ALA A 84 4.31 -18.34 5.43
N ASN A 85 4.33 -17.67 4.28
CA ASN A 85 3.31 -16.69 3.90
C ASN A 85 2.36 -17.29 2.88
N LEU A 86 1.10 -17.41 3.27
CA LEU A 86 0.08 -18.11 2.51
C LEU A 86 -0.58 -17.20 1.46
N LEU A 87 -0.87 -17.77 0.31
CA LEU A 87 -1.73 -17.15 -0.69
C LEU A 87 -3.11 -16.84 -0.08
N CYS A 88 -3.75 -15.78 -0.54
CA CYS A 88 -5.10 -15.45 -0.07
C CYS A 88 -6.10 -16.60 -0.36
N PRO A 89 -7.09 -16.82 0.50
CA PRO A 89 -8.01 -17.95 0.38
C PRO A 89 -8.76 -18.01 -0.96
N GLU A 90 -9.14 -16.85 -1.49
CA GLU A 90 -9.89 -16.73 -2.74
C GLU A 90 -9.09 -17.24 -3.94
N LEU A 91 -7.83 -16.84 -4.07
CA LEU A 91 -6.97 -17.29 -5.17
C LEU A 91 -6.50 -18.74 -4.95
N SER A 92 -6.31 -19.16 -3.70
CA SER A 92 -6.02 -20.54 -3.37
C SER A 92 -7.15 -21.47 -3.79
N LEU A 93 -8.40 -21.09 -3.51
CA LEU A 93 -9.59 -21.82 -3.94
C LEU A 93 -9.70 -21.85 -5.47
N LEU A 94 -9.46 -20.71 -6.13
CA LEU A 94 -9.47 -20.62 -7.59
C LEU A 94 -8.45 -21.58 -8.22
N SER A 95 -7.22 -21.65 -7.67
CA SER A 95 -6.18 -22.55 -8.16
C SER A 95 -6.60 -24.01 -8.05
N VAL A 96 -7.16 -24.43 -6.90
CA VAL A 96 -7.64 -25.79 -6.69
C VAL A 96 -8.80 -26.14 -7.63
N LEU A 97 -9.76 -25.23 -7.81
CA LEU A 97 -10.89 -25.44 -8.73
C LEU A 97 -10.43 -25.53 -10.19
N HIS A 98 -9.46 -24.69 -10.58
CA HIS A 98 -8.87 -24.72 -11.91
C HIS A 98 -8.16 -26.04 -12.18
N GLU A 99 -7.31 -26.48 -11.26
CA GLU A 99 -6.62 -27.76 -11.36
C GLU A 99 -7.58 -28.94 -11.51
N ARG A 100 -8.68 -28.92 -10.75
CA ARG A 100 -9.72 -29.97 -10.83
C ARG A 100 -10.48 -29.95 -12.15
N ALA A 101 -10.68 -28.76 -12.76
CA ALA A 101 -11.45 -28.60 -13.98
C ALA A 101 -10.62 -28.85 -15.25
N TRP A 102 -9.36 -28.43 -15.26
CA TRP A 102 -8.50 -28.42 -16.46
C TRP A 102 -7.22 -29.24 -16.30
N GLY A 103 -6.85 -29.66 -15.09
CA GLY A 103 -5.70 -30.53 -14.84
C GLY A 103 -4.36 -29.83 -14.82
N ASP A 104 -4.33 -28.47 -14.87
CA ASP A 104 -3.11 -27.68 -14.77
C ASP A 104 -3.12 -26.77 -13.54
N ASP A 105 -1.94 -26.53 -12.96
CA ASP A 105 -1.75 -25.67 -11.80
C ASP A 105 -1.53 -24.21 -12.26
N LEU A 106 -2.30 -23.29 -11.69
CA LEU A 106 -2.12 -21.85 -11.90
C LEU A 106 -0.90 -21.31 -11.17
N ILE A 107 -0.42 -22.01 -10.13
CA ILE A 107 0.71 -21.57 -9.33
C ILE A 107 2.03 -21.93 -10.03
N ARG A 108 2.63 -20.93 -10.64
CA ARG A 108 3.93 -21.08 -11.30
C ARG A 108 5.03 -20.50 -10.41
N ARG A 109 6.08 -21.28 -10.18
CA ARG A 109 7.31 -20.73 -9.60
C ARG A 109 8.07 -20.04 -10.73
N PRO A 110 8.38 -18.74 -10.62
CA PRO A 110 9.23 -18.11 -11.62
C PRO A 110 10.58 -18.85 -11.65
N PRO A 111 11.20 -18.98 -12.84
CA PRO A 111 12.57 -19.44 -12.89
C PRO A 111 13.41 -18.53 -12.01
N VAL A 112 14.37 -19.10 -11.29
CA VAL A 112 15.32 -18.31 -10.50
C VAL A 112 15.94 -17.29 -11.45
N ALA A 113 15.60 -16.02 -11.27
CA ALA A 113 16.16 -14.96 -12.09
C ALA A 113 17.68 -15.03 -11.96
N PRO A 114 18.43 -15.01 -13.06
CA PRO A 114 19.87 -14.94 -12.96
C PRO A 114 20.22 -13.74 -12.10
N SER A 115 21.08 -13.94 -11.09
CA SER A 115 21.59 -12.84 -10.28
C SER A 115 22.20 -11.80 -11.21
N LEU A 116 21.49 -10.70 -11.42
CA LEU A 116 22.07 -9.59 -12.16
C LEU A 116 23.29 -9.12 -11.37
N PRO A 117 24.46 -8.99 -12.03
CA PRO A 117 25.61 -8.41 -11.35
C PRO A 117 25.18 -7.06 -10.77
N PRO A 118 25.61 -6.72 -9.56
CA PRO A 118 25.27 -5.41 -8.98
C PRO A 118 25.70 -4.36 -10.01
N SER A 119 24.74 -3.61 -10.51
CA SER A 119 25.02 -2.43 -11.33
C SER A 119 26.03 -1.59 -10.54
N ALA A 120 27.13 -1.20 -11.18
CA ALA A 120 28.06 -0.26 -10.55
C ALA A 120 27.23 0.90 -10.05
N GLY A 121 27.12 1.01 -8.71
CA GLY A 121 26.19 1.94 -8.08
C GLY A 121 26.44 3.33 -8.63
N THR A 122 25.41 3.93 -9.19
CA THR A 122 25.46 5.34 -9.53
C THR A 122 25.89 6.05 -8.25
N ALA A 123 27.00 6.78 -8.31
CA ALA A 123 27.51 7.50 -7.16
C ALA A 123 26.36 8.27 -6.51
N MET A 124 26.09 8.01 -5.23
CA MET A 124 25.00 8.64 -4.53
C MET A 124 25.18 10.15 -4.63
N PRO A 125 24.23 10.91 -5.18
CA PRO A 125 24.41 12.35 -5.32
C PRO A 125 24.65 12.94 -3.93
N CYS A 126 25.75 13.66 -3.78
CA CYS A 126 26.11 14.35 -2.53
C CYS A 126 25.88 15.85 -2.74
N PRO A 127 24.63 16.33 -2.63
CA PRO A 127 24.32 17.73 -2.84
C PRO A 127 24.93 18.59 -1.73
N ALA A 128 25.55 19.71 -2.10
CA ALA A 128 26.15 20.64 -1.15
C ALA A 128 25.46 22.02 -1.25
N ALA A 129 25.12 22.58 -0.11
CA ALA A 129 24.58 23.94 -0.01
C ALA A 129 25.22 24.70 1.17
N PRO A 130 26.53 24.96 1.15
CA PRO A 130 27.25 25.58 2.27
C PRO A 130 26.69 26.94 2.64
N GLN A 131 26.14 27.69 1.68
CA GLN A 131 25.56 29.02 1.89
C GLN A 131 24.23 28.98 2.68
N ARG A 132 23.62 27.81 2.80
CA ARG A 132 22.33 27.61 3.48
C ARG A 132 22.48 26.94 4.86
N VAL A 133 23.69 26.70 5.30
CA VAL A 133 23.92 26.09 6.62
C VAL A 133 23.52 27.08 7.71
N PRO A 134 22.52 26.77 8.55
CA PRO A 134 22.07 27.68 9.59
C PRO A 134 23.12 27.79 10.71
N LEU A 135 23.36 28.99 11.22
CA LEU A 135 24.24 29.23 12.33
C LEU A 135 23.75 28.62 13.65
N ARG A 136 22.46 28.37 13.78
CA ARG A 136 21.83 27.77 14.96
C ARG A 136 20.86 26.67 14.52
N LEU A 137 20.92 25.55 15.20
CA LEU A 137 20.00 24.42 14.99
C LEU A 137 19.03 24.32 16.16
N SER A 138 17.73 24.18 15.86
CA SER A 138 16.77 23.77 16.88
C SER A 138 16.98 22.29 17.26
N ALA A 139 16.52 21.87 18.43
CA ALA A 139 16.60 20.48 18.86
C ALA A 139 15.97 19.51 17.84
N SER A 140 14.83 19.89 17.26
CA SER A 140 14.16 19.09 16.20
C SER A 140 14.96 19.04 14.90
N ALA A 141 15.66 20.11 14.55
CA ALA A 141 16.52 20.15 13.37
C ALA A 141 17.77 19.26 13.58
N TYR A 142 18.35 19.29 14.76
CA TYR A 142 19.46 18.40 15.13
C TYR A 142 19.03 16.92 15.11
N ALA A 143 17.87 16.60 15.71
CA ALA A 143 17.34 15.24 15.67
C ALA A 143 17.09 14.75 14.22
N SER A 144 16.58 15.62 13.35
CA SER A 144 16.42 15.32 11.92
C SER A 144 17.75 15.06 11.21
N LEU A 145 18.78 15.84 11.54
CA LEU A 145 20.13 15.65 10.99
C LEU A 145 20.71 14.28 11.39
N MET A 146 20.57 13.92 12.66
CA MET A 146 21.08 12.64 13.18
C MET A 146 20.31 11.44 12.62
N ALA A 147 18.99 11.58 12.40
CA ALA A 147 18.16 10.52 11.86
C ALA A 147 18.40 10.30 10.36
N CYS A 148 18.48 11.39 9.58
CA CYS A 148 18.70 11.33 8.14
C CYS A 148 19.24 12.67 7.62
N PRO A 149 20.55 12.77 7.34
CA PRO A 149 21.18 13.99 6.81
C PRO A 149 20.54 14.49 5.52
N TYR A 150 20.10 13.58 4.65
CA TYR A 150 19.40 13.94 3.41
C TYR A 150 18.04 14.60 3.67
N GLN A 151 17.27 14.07 4.61
CA GLN A 151 15.99 14.67 5.02
C GLN A 151 16.21 16.07 5.64
N PHE A 152 17.23 16.21 6.45
CA PHE A 152 17.63 17.52 7.01
C PHE A 152 17.97 18.50 5.88
N PHE A 153 18.80 18.08 4.92
CA PHE A 153 19.17 18.89 3.75
C PHE A 153 17.92 19.36 2.98
N ALA A 154 17.03 18.40 2.61
CA ALA A 154 15.84 18.70 1.85
C ALA A 154 14.89 19.65 2.59
N ARG A 155 14.55 19.34 3.84
CA ARG A 155 13.54 20.11 4.60
C ARG A 155 14.07 21.40 5.20
N ARG A 156 15.30 21.43 5.71
CA ARG A 156 15.84 22.56 6.47
C ARG A 156 16.73 23.47 5.65
N LEU A 157 17.51 22.93 4.73
CA LEU A 157 18.39 23.73 3.89
C LEU A 157 17.71 24.18 2.59
N LEU A 158 16.95 23.30 1.95
CA LEU A 158 16.24 23.62 0.72
C LEU A 158 14.79 24.13 0.96
N GLY A 159 14.24 23.93 2.17
CA GLY A 159 12.88 24.36 2.49
C GLY A 159 11.80 23.53 1.79
N LEU A 160 12.11 22.32 1.36
CA LEU A 160 11.14 21.46 0.69
C LEU A 160 10.16 20.92 1.73
N SER A 161 8.89 21.23 1.53
CA SER A 161 7.76 20.61 2.25
C SER A 161 6.95 19.77 1.29
N GLY A 162 6.29 18.72 1.80
CA GLY A 162 5.28 18.02 1.00
C GLY A 162 4.18 19.00 0.60
N THR A 163 3.63 18.84 -0.60
CA THR A 163 2.40 19.53 -0.99
C THR A 163 1.29 19.15 -0.01
N GLU A 164 0.62 20.16 0.55
CA GLU A 164 -0.55 19.89 1.38
C GLU A 164 -1.61 19.19 0.51
N GLU A 165 -2.03 18.01 0.94
CA GLU A 165 -3.18 17.36 0.33
C GLU A 165 -4.42 18.24 0.52
N VAL A 166 -5.14 18.51 -0.57
CA VAL A 166 -6.43 19.19 -0.49
C VAL A 166 -7.39 18.25 0.25
N ARG A 167 -7.70 18.60 1.49
CA ARG A 167 -8.60 17.82 2.35
C ARG A 167 -9.99 18.43 2.31
N GLU A 168 -10.99 17.60 2.09
CA GLU A 168 -12.39 18.02 2.07
C GLU A 168 -12.93 18.36 3.47
N ALA A 169 -12.32 17.83 4.53
CA ALA A 169 -12.73 18.07 5.91
C ALA A 169 -11.63 18.75 6.74
N ARG A 170 -12.02 19.72 7.56
CA ARG A 170 -11.13 20.36 8.53
C ARG A 170 -10.79 19.42 9.67
N GLU A 171 -9.51 19.30 10.00
CA GLU A 171 -9.02 18.52 11.13
C GLU A 171 -9.04 19.35 12.44
N LYS A 172 -8.93 18.65 13.58
CA LYS A 172 -8.81 19.30 14.90
C LYS A 172 -7.65 20.30 14.98
N ARG A 173 -6.59 20.07 14.22
CA ARG A 173 -5.46 20.97 14.13
C ARG A 173 -5.84 22.32 13.51
N ASP A 174 -6.66 22.31 12.46
CA ASP A 174 -7.10 23.52 11.77
C ASP A 174 -7.97 24.38 12.68
N TYR A 175 -8.80 23.74 13.50
CA TYR A 175 -9.55 24.42 14.54
C TYR A 175 -8.64 25.04 15.61
N GLY A 176 -7.59 24.32 16.03
CA GLY A 176 -6.60 24.83 16.98
C GLY A 176 -5.88 26.06 16.44
N GLU A 177 -5.41 26.04 15.20
CA GLU A 177 -4.76 27.17 14.55
C GLU A 177 -5.70 28.38 14.39
N PHE A 178 -6.98 28.10 14.06
CA PHE A 178 -8.00 29.14 13.96
C PHE A 178 -8.27 29.84 15.29
N VAL A 179 -8.41 29.07 16.38
CA VAL A 179 -8.61 29.60 17.72
C VAL A 179 -7.41 30.46 18.16
N HIS A 180 -6.16 29.99 17.94
CA HIS A 180 -4.96 30.74 18.26
C HIS A 180 -4.77 32.03 17.43
N ARG A 181 -5.44 32.15 16.30
CA ARG A 181 -5.40 33.38 15.49
C ARG A 181 -6.39 34.44 15.96
N ILE A 182 -7.43 34.03 16.69
CA ILE A 182 -8.49 34.92 17.19
C ILE A 182 -8.19 35.43 18.59
N LEU A 183 -7.44 34.68 19.37
CA LEU A 183 -6.95 35.07 20.71
C LEU A 183 -5.66 35.91 20.61
#